data_6b24d4a46453af63f078cc513756911c
#
_entry.id   6b24d4a46453af63f078cc513756911c
#
_cell.length_a   1.000
_cell.length_b   1.000
_cell.length_c   1.000
_cell.angle_alpha   90.00
_cell.angle_beta   90.00
_cell.angle_gamma   90.00
#
_symmetry.space_group_name_H-M   'P 1'
#
loop_
_entity.id
_entity.type
_entity.pdbx_description
1 polymer ?
#
loop_
_entity_poly.entity_id
_entity_poly.type
_entity_poly.pdbx_seq_one_letter_code
_entity_poly.pdbx_strand_id
1 'polypeptide(L)'
;IVSCGYPNEGIQEVHRTAVELLCRDYPVVADGTRMDDRIPMLTRNEVQSLQDRTGCSYLRPLLGYGKREVDRLARCHFVIVNGQTGQIENGDYERRIRNGIAAEGLDPRAYFPEVHEQSLVLSRAVPGTEVKFR
;
A
#
# COMPACT_ATOMS: atom_id res chain seq x y z
N ILE A 1 3.33 8.56 -16.76
CA ILE A 1 2.17 7.85 -16.15
C ILE A 1 0.97 8.23 -17.00
N VAL A 2 0.38 7.26 -17.69
CA VAL A 2 -0.85 7.50 -18.45
C VAL A 2 -2.01 7.29 -17.49
N SER A 3 -2.76 8.36 -17.19
CA SER A 3 -4.02 8.24 -16.46
C SER A 3 -5.07 7.67 -17.40
N CYS A 4 -5.56 6.47 -17.10
CA CYS A 4 -6.61 5.82 -17.87
C CYS A 4 -8.04 6.28 -17.50
N GLY A 5 -8.18 7.29 -16.64
CA GLY A 5 -9.47 7.76 -16.14
C GLY A 5 -10.15 6.86 -15.09
N TYR A 6 -9.55 5.70 -14.82
CA TYR A 6 -9.99 4.76 -13.77
C TYR A 6 -8.89 4.64 -12.72
N PRO A 7 -9.00 5.33 -11.57
CA PRO A 7 -7.96 5.39 -10.54
C PRO A 7 -7.49 4.00 -10.08
N ASN A 8 -8.43 3.08 -9.96
CA ASN A 8 -8.16 1.72 -9.51
C ASN A 8 -7.28 0.93 -10.48
N GLU A 9 -7.49 1.09 -11.78
CA GLU A 9 -6.65 0.45 -12.81
C GLU A 9 -5.24 1.04 -12.81
N GLY A 10 -5.15 2.37 -12.67
CA GLY A 10 -3.85 3.05 -12.54
C GLY A 10 -3.06 2.59 -11.31
N ILE A 11 -3.73 2.46 -10.16
CA ILE A 11 -3.11 1.95 -8.92
C ILE A 11 -2.65 0.51 -9.10
N GLN A 12 -3.48 -0.34 -9.70
CA GLN A 12 -3.15 -1.74 -9.98
C GLN A 12 -1.93 -1.85 -10.89
N GLU A 13 -1.86 -1.05 -11.94
CA GLU A 13 -0.75 -1.05 -12.88
C GLU A 13 0.56 -0.55 -12.27
N VAL A 14 0.50 0.53 -11.49
CA VAL A 14 1.67 1.04 -10.75
C VAL A 14 2.20 -0.01 -9.78
N HIS A 15 1.32 -0.66 -9.02
CA HIS A 15 1.71 -1.72 -8.09
C HIS A 15 2.36 -2.90 -8.81
N ARG A 16 1.72 -3.40 -9.87
CA ARG A 16 2.24 -4.52 -10.68
C ARG A 16 3.62 -4.19 -11.24
N THR A 17 3.78 -3.00 -11.83
CA THR A 17 5.04 -2.55 -12.39
C THR A 17 6.13 -2.44 -11.31
N ALA A 18 5.80 -1.87 -10.15
CA ALA A 18 6.75 -1.75 -9.05
C ALA A 18 7.21 -3.12 -8.53
N VAL A 19 6.28 -4.05 -8.32
CA VAL A 19 6.60 -5.42 -7.90
C VAL A 19 7.46 -6.13 -8.95
N GLU A 20 7.14 -6.00 -10.23
CA GLU A 20 7.92 -6.59 -11.32
C GLU A 20 9.35 -6.06 -11.37
N LEU A 21 9.55 -4.76 -11.24
CA LEU A 21 10.87 -4.15 -11.18
C LEU A 21 11.68 -4.64 -9.97
N LEU A 22 11.06 -4.63 -8.80
CA LEU A 22 11.71 -5.10 -7.58
C LEU A 22 12.09 -6.58 -7.66
N CYS A 23 11.24 -7.43 -8.24
CA CYS A 23 11.51 -8.85 -8.41
C CYS A 23 12.65 -9.15 -9.39
N ARG A 24 13.04 -8.20 -10.25
CA ARG A 24 14.25 -8.34 -11.09
C ARG A 24 15.53 -8.07 -10.30
N ASP A 25 15.46 -7.19 -9.30
CA ASP A 25 16.63 -6.71 -8.57
C ASP A 25 16.85 -7.47 -7.25
N TYR A 26 15.78 -8.07 -6.70
CA TYR A 26 15.81 -8.72 -5.38
C TYR A 26 15.31 -10.17 -5.44
N PRO A 27 15.98 -11.09 -4.73
CA PRO A 27 15.58 -12.51 -4.72
C PRO A 27 14.30 -12.75 -3.91
N VAL A 28 13.93 -11.82 -3.01
CA VAL A 28 12.72 -11.88 -2.20
C VAL A 28 12.08 -10.51 -2.16
N VAL A 29 10.81 -10.42 -2.51
CA VAL A 29 9.98 -9.22 -2.43
C VAL A 29 8.72 -9.55 -1.65
N ALA A 30 8.32 -8.68 -0.74
CA ALA A 30 7.08 -8.84 0.00
C ALA A 30 6.26 -7.55 -0.04
N ASP A 31 4.94 -7.68 -0.04
CA ASP A 31 4.03 -6.55 0.13
C ASP A 31 3.01 -6.75 1.26
N GLY A 32 2.28 -5.70 1.57
CA GLY A 32 1.29 -5.65 2.63
C GLY A 32 -0.14 -5.97 2.19
N THR A 33 -0.33 -6.59 1.02
CA THR A 33 -1.67 -6.94 0.52
C THR A 33 -2.40 -7.86 1.51
N ARG A 34 -3.64 -7.47 1.85
CA ARG A 34 -4.49 -8.17 2.82
C ARG A 34 -5.60 -8.96 2.11
N MET A 35 -6.28 -9.82 2.86
CA MET A 35 -7.39 -10.63 2.36
C MET A 35 -8.55 -9.79 1.79
N ASP A 36 -8.83 -8.65 2.40
CA ASP A 36 -9.96 -7.77 2.05
C ASP A 36 -9.58 -6.58 1.16
N ASP A 37 -8.31 -6.50 0.72
CA ASP A 37 -7.90 -5.51 -0.27
C ASP A 37 -8.46 -5.91 -1.64
N ARG A 38 -9.06 -4.94 -2.31
CA ARG A 38 -9.55 -5.12 -3.68
C ARG A 38 -8.49 -4.74 -4.69
N ILE A 39 -7.79 -3.66 -4.42
CA ILE A 39 -6.77 -3.05 -5.25
C ILE A 39 -5.74 -2.36 -4.34
N PRO A 40 -4.46 -2.49 -4.62
CA PRO A 40 -3.85 -3.35 -5.65
C PRO A 40 -3.79 -4.81 -5.23
N MET A 41 -3.99 -5.73 -6.17
CA MET A 41 -3.84 -7.17 -5.90
C MET A 41 -3.41 -7.93 -7.16
N LEU A 42 -2.31 -8.65 -7.07
CA LEU A 42 -1.92 -9.61 -8.10
C LEU A 42 -2.71 -10.92 -7.95
N THR A 43 -3.23 -11.42 -9.04
CA THR A 43 -3.85 -12.73 -9.09
C THR A 43 -2.82 -13.84 -8.86
N ARG A 44 -3.29 -15.04 -8.51
CA ARG A 44 -2.41 -16.20 -8.35
C ARG A 44 -1.58 -16.48 -9.61
N ASN A 45 -2.20 -16.35 -10.78
CA ASN A 45 -1.52 -16.63 -12.06
C ASN A 45 -0.46 -15.58 -12.37
N GLU A 46 -0.72 -14.30 -12.07
CA GLU A 46 0.26 -13.22 -12.22
C GLU A 46 1.46 -13.42 -11.29
N VAL A 47 1.21 -13.82 -10.04
CA VAL A 47 2.28 -14.12 -9.07
C VAL A 47 3.13 -15.30 -9.57
N GLN A 48 2.49 -16.40 -10.01
CA GLN A 48 3.22 -17.54 -10.52
C GLN A 48 4.07 -17.17 -11.72
N SER A 49 3.48 -16.50 -12.71
CA SER A 49 4.19 -16.03 -13.91
C SER A 49 5.36 -15.09 -13.58
N LEU A 50 5.19 -14.21 -12.59
CA LEU A 50 6.24 -13.31 -12.13
C LEU A 50 7.40 -14.07 -11.51
N GLN A 51 7.14 -15.01 -10.62
CA GLN A 51 8.15 -15.84 -9.97
C GLN A 51 8.90 -16.72 -11.00
N ASP A 52 8.19 -17.31 -11.95
CA ASP A 52 8.78 -18.14 -13.00
C ASP A 52 9.72 -17.33 -13.92
N ARG A 53 9.37 -16.07 -14.22
CA ARG A 53 10.17 -15.20 -15.09
C ARG A 53 11.38 -14.58 -14.40
N THR A 54 11.28 -14.30 -13.10
CA THR A 54 12.30 -13.53 -12.38
C THR A 54 13.15 -14.38 -11.45
N GLY A 55 12.66 -15.55 -11.04
CA GLY A 55 13.28 -16.35 -9.99
C GLY A 55 13.10 -15.75 -8.58
N CYS A 56 12.37 -14.65 -8.45
CA CYS A 56 12.10 -13.98 -7.19
C CYS A 56 11.02 -14.72 -6.40
N SER A 57 11.17 -14.81 -5.09
CA SER A 57 10.08 -15.24 -4.18
C SER A 57 9.23 -14.03 -3.82
N TYR A 58 8.02 -13.95 -4.35
CA TYR A 58 7.07 -12.89 -4.01
C TYR A 58 6.12 -13.33 -2.90
N LEU A 59 6.15 -12.61 -1.78
CA LEU A 59 5.45 -12.95 -0.56
C LEU A 59 4.36 -11.94 -0.23
N ARG A 60 3.23 -12.43 0.29
CA ARG A 60 2.12 -11.62 0.80
C ARG A 60 1.75 -12.09 2.21
N PRO A 61 2.54 -11.69 3.22
CA PRO A 61 2.39 -12.21 4.59
C PRO A 61 1.04 -11.90 5.24
N LEU A 62 0.37 -10.81 4.78
CA LEU A 62 -0.92 -10.37 5.32
C LEU A 62 -2.13 -10.91 4.56
N LEU A 63 -1.95 -11.71 3.51
CA LEU A 63 -3.05 -12.19 2.66
C LEU A 63 -4.12 -13.03 3.41
N GLY A 64 -3.76 -13.62 4.54
CA GLY A 64 -4.69 -14.34 5.41
C GLY A 64 -5.44 -13.49 6.44
N TYR A 65 -5.19 -12.16 6.47
CA TYR A 65 -5.72 -11.26 7.49
C TYR A 65 -6.57 -10.15 6.84
N GLY A 66 -7.71 -9.86 7.44
CA GLY A 66 -8.51 -8.68 7.10
C GLY A 66 -8.00 -7.42 7.79
N LYS A 67 -8.47 -6.25 7.32
CA LYS A 67 -8.07 -4.93 7.85
C LYS A 67 -8.17 -4.86 9.38
N ARG A 68 -9.29 -5.31 9.95
CA ARG A 68 -9.51 -5.26 11.41
C ARG A 68 -8.44 -6.00 12.19
N GLU A 69 -8.00 -7.15 11.69
CA GLU A 69 -7.00 -7.97 12.37
C GLU A 69 -5.61 -7.36 12.23
N VAL A 70 -5.27 -6.84 11.05
CA VAL A 70 -4.02 -6.11 10.83
C VAL A 70 -3.97 -4.86 11.70
N ASP A 71 -5.05 -4.08 11.80
CA ASP A 71 -5.13 -2.90 12.66
C ASP A 71 -4.93 -3.27 14.15
N ARG A 72 -5.52 -4.40 14.60
CA ARG A 72 -5.32 -4.90 15.95
C ARG A 72 -3.86 -5.27 16.22
N LEU A 73 -3.25 -6.04 15.33
CA LEU A 73 -1.85 -6.45 15.44
C LEU A 73 -0.92 -5.23 15.39
N ALA A 74 -1.18 -4.31 14.48
CA ALA A 74 -0.37 -3.11 14.33
C ALA A 74 -0.37 -2.28 15.63
N ARG A 75 -1.52 -2.08 16.26
CA ARG A 75 -1.64 -1.37 17.56
C ARG A 75 -0.95 -2.08 18.71
N CYS A 76 -0.85 -3.41 18.68
CA CYS A 76 -0.13 -4.17 19.71
C CYS A 76 1.41 -4.01 19.60
N HIS A 77 1.92 -3.73 18.40
CA HIS A 77 3.35 -3.78 18.13
C HIS A 77 3.96 -2.44 17.71
N PHE A 78 3.14 -1.44 17.39
CA PHE A 78 3.60 -0.16 16.87
C PHE A 78 2.85 1.02 17.50
N VAL A 79 3.57 2.14 17.60
CA VAL A 79 2.97 3.45 17.86
C VAL A 79 2.56 4.04 16.53
N ILE A 80 1.26 4.28 16.35
CA ILE A 80 0.66 4.70 15.07
C ILE A 80 -0.10 6.01 15.26
N VAL A 81 0.09 6.92 14.32
CA VAL A 81 -0.71 8.14 14.17
C VAL A 81 -1.56 8.00 12.91
N ASN A 82 -2.84 8.31 13.03
CA ASN A 82 -3.75 8.39 11.91
C ASN A 82 -4.01 9.84 11.51
N GLY A 83 -4.20 10.07 10.23
CA GLY A 83 -4.53 11.40 9.70
C GLY A 83 -4.93 11.29 8.23
N GLN A 84 -5.26 12.44 7.64
CA GLN A 84 -5.66 12.49 6.23
C GLN A 84 -4.45 12.54 5.29
N THR A 85 -4.60 12.03 4.06
CA THR A 85 -3.61 12.19 3.01
C THR A 85 -3.20 13.65 2.88
N GLY A 86 -1.90 13.92 2.95
CA GLY A 86 -1.33 15.27 2.90
C GLY A 86 -1.22 15.99 4.25
N GLN A 87 -1.86 15.49 5.32
CA GLN A 87 -1.72 16.04 6.68
C GLN A 87 -0.62 15.34 7.48
N ILE A 88 -0.41 14.04 7.23
CA ILE A 88 0.71 13.30 7.84
C ILE A 88 1.75 12.95 6.78
N GLU A 89 3.02 12.97 7.17
CA GLU A 89 4.12 12.54 6.32
C GLU A 89 4.20 11.02 6.32
N ASN A 90 3.53 10.40 5.38
CA ASN A 90 3.67 8.96 5.14
C ASN A 90 4.32 8.70 3.79
N GLY A 91 4.83 7.47 3.59
CA GLY A 91 5.44 7.01 2.35
C GLY A 91 4.41 6.68 1.26
N ASP A 92 3.19 7.17 1.37
CA ASP A 92 2.10 6.88 0.47
C ASP A 92 2.36 7.41 -0.95
N TYR A 93 2.26 6.53 -1.92
CA TYR A 93 2.37 6.86 -3.35
C TYR A 93 1.23 7.76 -3.83
N GLU A 94 0.06 7.74 -3.19
CA GLU A 94 -1.09 8.56 -3.54
C GLU A 94 -0.78 10.05 -3.52
N ARG A 95 -0.04 10.53 -2.52
CA ARG A 95 0.39 11.93 -2.44
C ARG A 95 1.21 12.34 -3.66
N ARG A 96 2.12 11.47 -4.12
CA ARG A 96 2.94 11.74 -5.31
C ARG A 96 2.11 11.76 -6.59
N ILE A 97 1.15 10.85 -6.70
CA ILE A 97 0.23 10.80 -7.84
C ILE A 97 -0.67 12.05 -7.85
N ARG A 98 -1.23 12.46 -6.72
CA ARG A 98 -2.01 13.71 -6.60
C ARG A 98 -1.21 14.93 -7.03
N ASN A 99 0.04 15.04 -6.58
CA ASN A 99 0.92 16.13 -6.98
C ASN A 99 1.22 16.11 -8.49
N GLY A 100 1.43 14.94 -9.07
CA GLY A 100 1.62 14.79 -10.52
C GLY A 100 0.40 15.21 -11.32
N ILE A 101 -0.81 14.80 -10.89
CA ILE A 101 -2.08 15.21 -11.51
C ILE A 101 -2.26 16.73 -11.44
N ALA A 102 -1.99 17.33 -10.28
CA ALA A 102 -2.09 18.78 -10.10
C ALA A 102 -1.07 19.54 -10.95
N ALA A 103 0.14 19.01 -11.12
CA ALA A 103 1.18 19.59 -11.99
C ALA A 103 0.77 19.62 -13.47
N GLU A 104 -0.07 18.68 -13.91
CA GLU A 104 -0.66 18.66 -15.24
C GLU A 104 -1.92 19.55 -15.36
N GLY A 105 -2.24 20.34 -14.33
CA GLY A 105 -3.40 21.24 -14.32
C GLY A 105 -4.75 20.54 -14.14
N LEU A 106 -4.75 19.28 -13.73
CA LEU A 106 -5.96 18.49 -13.48
C LEU A 106 -6.32 18.51 -11.98
N ASP A 107 -7.62 18.33 -11.67
CA ASP A 107 -8.07 18.24 -10.28
C ASP A 107 -7.89 16.81 -9.74
N PRO A 108 -7.02 16.58 -8.75
CA PRO A 108 -6.85 15.25 -8.14
C PRO A 108 -8.12 14.68 -7.53
N ARG A 109 -9.10 15.51 -7.13
CA ARG A 109 -10.38 15.07 -6.57
C ARG A 109 -11.27 14.34 -7.56
N ALA A 110 -11.05 14.54 -8.87
CA ALA A 110 -11.72 13.77 -9.90
C ALA A 110 -11.28 12.30 -9.95
N TYR A 111 -10.13 11.98 -9.35
CA TYR A 111 -9.49 10.65 -9.41
C TYR A 111 -9.41 9.96 -8.06
N PHE A 112 -9.38 10.71 -6.97
CA PHE A 112 -9.24 10.18 -5.62
C PHE A 112 -10.27 10.81 -4.67
N PRO A 113 -10.70 10.08 -3.63
CA PRO A 113 -11.54 10.65 -2.59
C PRO A 113 -10.89 11.92 -1.98
N GLU A 114 -11.70 12.94 -1.70
CA GLU A 114 -11.20 14.15 -1.05
C GLU A 114 -10.60 13.85 0.33
N VAL A 115 -11.22 12.92 1.04
CA VAL A 115 -10.82 12.46 2.36
C VAL A 115 -10.37 11.01 2.25
N HIS A 116 -9.10 10.75 2.57
CA HIS A 116 -8.54 9.42 2.61
C HIS A 116 -7.68 9.26 3.87
N GLU A 117 -8.12 8.39 4.78
CA GLU A 117 -7.43 8.15 6.04
C GLU A 117 -6.16 7.33 5.81
N GLN A 118 -5.06 7.82 6.38
CA GLN A 118 -3.74 7.22 6.32
C GLN A 118 -3.21 6.93 7.72
N SER A 119 -2.26 6.01 7.81
CA SER A 119 -1.59 5.65 9.06
C SER A 119 -0.08 5.83 8.91
N LEU A 120 0.54 6.44 9.93
CA LEU A 120 1.99 6.58 10.03
C LEU A 120 2.49 5.79 11.24
N VAL A 121 3.39 4.85 11.00
CA VAL A 121 4.09 4.13 12.06
C VAL A 121 5.27 4.98 12.54
N LEU A 122 5.25 5.39 13.80
CA LEU A 122 6.31 6.20 14.42
C LEU A 122 7.44 5.35 14.99
N SER A 123 7.09 4.27 15.68
CA SER A 123 8.06 3.38 16.34
C SER A 123 7.45 2.02 16.66
N ARG A 124 8.29 1.08 17.10
CA ARG A 124 7.81 -0.14 17.73
C ARG A 124 7.32 0.16 19.15
N ALA A 125 6.21 -0.46 19.55
CA ALA A 125 5.77 -0.43 20.94
C ALA A 125 6.77 -1.21 21.81
N VAL A 126 7.13 -0.64 22.96
CA VAL A 126 7.98 -1.35 23.94
C VAL A 126 7.10 -2.39 24.64
N PRO A 127 7.53 -3.66 24.73
CA PRO A 127 6.79 -4.68 25.48
C PRO A 127 6.55 -4.24 26.93
N GLY A 128 5.30 -4.27 27.38
CA GLY A 128 4.93 -3.87 28.75
C GLY A 128 4.39 -2.45 28.89
N THR A 129 4.33 -1.65 27.85
CA THR A 129 3.64 -0.37 27.85
C THR A 129 2.18 -0.61 27.51
N GLU A 130 1.26 -0.40 28.47
CA GLU A 130 -0.19 -0.43 28.21
C GLU A 130 -0.52 0.63 27.16
N VAL A 131 -0.87 0.20 25.95
CA VAL A 131 -1.48 1.08 24.95
C VAL A 131 -2.91 1.32 25.40
N LYS A 132 -3.17 2.45 26.05
CA LYS A 132 -4.53 2.87 26.38
C LYS A 132 -5.28 3.13 25.09
N PHE A 133 -6.22 2.26 24.78
CA PHE A 133 -7.18 2.46 23.69
C PHE A 133 -8.09 3.65 24.07
N ARG A 134 -8.03 4.70 23.29
CA ARG A 134 -9.05 5.78 23.27
C ARG A 134 -9.91 5.64 22.04
#